data_0d8e5285cc47dd4eb78379eb14e39585
#
_entry.id   0d8e5285cc47dd4eb78379eb14e39585
#
_cell.length_a   1.000
_cell.length_b   1.000
_cell.length_c   1.000
_cell.angle_alpha   90.00
_cell.angle_beta   90.00
_cell.angle_gamma   90.00
#
_symmetry.space_group_name_H-M   'P 1'
#
loop_
_entity.id
_entity.type
_entity.pdbx_description
1 polymer ?
#
loop_
_entity_poly.entity_id
_entity_poly.type
_entity_poly.pdbx_seq_one_letter_code
_entity_poly.pdbx_strand_id
1 'polypeptide(L)'
;MYRFFEPNPARTGAGDCAVRAIAKALNVSWEAAYTMLVTSGYQMGDMPNADYVWGSVLRQHGFKMYVVPDYCPDCLTVAEMCEMYPHGVFVVKSENHVATIVDGVLYDSYPSQDKTVLYFWTREDV
;
A
#
# COMPACT_ATOMS: atom_id res chain seq x y z
N MET A 1 4.05 2.67 14.70
CA MET A 1 4.23 1.25 15.09
C MET A 1 4.39 0.40 13.85
N TYR A 2 5.20 -0.64 13.93
CA TYR A 2 5.49 -1.51 12.79
C TYR A 2 5.21 -2.96 13.16
N ARG A 3 4.65 -3.73 12.22
CA ARG A 3 4.43 -5.15 12.38
C ARG A 3 4.89 -5.89 11.12
N PHE A 4 5.71 -6.92 11.28
CA PHE A 4 6.16 -7.74 10.16
C PHE A 4 4.97 -8.41 9.48
N PHE A 5 4.91 -8.31 8.16
CA PHE A 5 3.83 -8.89 7.36
C PHE A 5 4.39 -9.38 6.03
N GLU A 6 4.42 -10.70 5.85
CA GLU A 6 4.86 -11.34 4.62
C GLU A 6 3.86 -12.43 4.24
N PRO A 7 2.80 -12.07 3.48
CA PRO A 7 1.73 -13.01 3.15
C PRO A 7 2.07 -13.95 2.00
N ASN A 8 3.19 -13.74 1.29
CA ASN A 8 3.60 -14.61 0.17
C ASN A 8 3.93 -16.00 0.71
N PRO A 9 3.15 -17.05 0.35
CA PRO A 9 3.37 -18.38 0.91
C PRO A 9 4.70 -19.00 0.48
N ALA A 10 5.25 -18.60 -0.66
CA ALA A 10 6.54 -19.11 -1.15
C ALA A 10 7.72 -18.41 -0.48
N ARG A 11 7.53 -17.20 0.05
CA ARG A 11 8.57 -16.41 0.73
C ARG A 11 9.87 -16.29 -0.07
N THR A 12 9.70 -16.01 -1.37
CA THR A 12 10.84 -15.95 -2.30
C THR A 12 11.64 -14.66 -2.21
N GLY A 13 11.18 -13.68 -1.44
CA GLY A 13 11.79 -12.36 -1.43
C GLY A 13 11.53 -11.57 -2.72
N ALA A 14 10.48 -11.92 -3.45
CA ALA A 14 10.11 -11.23 -4.67
C ALA A 14 9.76 -9.77 -4.41
N GLY A 15 9.90 -8.92 -5.43
CA GLY A 15 9.49 -7.51 -5.35
C GLY A 15 7.98 -7.38 -5.42
N ASP A 16 7.28 -7.86 -4.40
CA ASP A 16 5.83 -7.98 -4.36
C ASP A 16 5.15 -6.96 -3.44
N CYS A 17 5.76 -5.80 -3.25
CA CYS A 17 5.21 -4.80 -2.34
C CYS A 17 3.77 -4.40 -2.70
N ALA A 18 3.46 -4.29 -3.99
CA ALA A 18 2.09 -3.97 -4.43
C ALA A 18 1.11 -5.07 -4.05
N VAL A 19 1.48 -6.34 -4.26
CA VAL A 19 0.64 -7.48 -3.89
C VAL A 19 0.41 -7.50 -2.38
N ARG A 20 1.48 -7.31 -1.61
CA ARG A 20 1.43 -7.29 -0.15
C ARG A 20 0.53 -6.16 0.35
N ALA A 21 0.67 -4.96 -0.23
CA ALA A 21 -0.12 -3.80 0.16
C ALA A 21 -1.62 -4.03 -0.11
N ILE A 22 -1.97 -4.57 -1.27
CA ILE A 22 -3.36 -4.87 -1.62
C ILE A 22 -3.92 -5.97 -0.71
N ALA A 23 -3.13 -7.02 -0.45
CA ALA A 23 -3.56 -8.11 0.43
C ALA A 23 -3.96 -7.56 1.80
N LYS A 24 -3.15 -6.66 2.37
CA LYS A 24 -3.44 -6.08 3.68
C LYS A 24 -4.60 -5.10 3.62
N ALA A 25 -4.62 -4.22 2.62
CA ALA A 25 -5.66 -3.19 2.50
C ALA A 25 -7.06 -3.78 2.34
N LEU A 26 -7.19 -4.84 1.56
CA LEU A 26 -8.47 -5.49 1.29
C LEU A 26 -8.73 -6.69 2.19
N ASN A 27 -7.78 -7.03 3.04
CA ASN A 27 -7.86 -8.18 3.95
C ASN A 27 -8.15 -9.48 3.20
N VAL A 28 -7.37 -9.73 2.17
CA VAL A 28 -7.45 -10.92 1.33
C VAL A 28 -6.10 -11.65 1.34
N SER A 29 -6.09 -12.89 0.84
CA SER A 29 -4.86 -13.66 0.72
C SER A 29 -3.92 -13.05 -0.31
N TRP A 30 -2.64 -13.44 -0.24
CA TRP A 30 -1.65 -13.03 -1.24
C TRP A 30 -2.08 -13.50 -2.64
N GLU A 31 -2.58 -14.72 -2.76
CA GLU A 31 -3.05 -15.27 -4.05
C GLU A 31 -4.21 -14.46 -4.61
N ALA A 32 -5.17 -14.07 -3.78
CA ALA A 32 -6.31 -13.27 -4.22
C ALA A 32 -5.83 -11.89 -4.69
N ALA A 33 -4.96 -11.25 -3.94
CA ALA A 33 -4.38 -9.95 -4.32
C ALA A 33 -3.59 -10.06 -5.62
N TYR A 34 -2.76 -11.09 -5.74
CA TYR A 34 -1.99 -11.35 -6.95
C TYR A 34 -2.90 -11.50 -8.17
N THR A 35 -3.96 -12.29 -8.04
CA THR A 35 -4.92 -12.54 -9.12
C THR A 35 -5.64 -11.24 -9.52
N MET A 36 -6.04 -10.42 -8.57
CA MET A 36 -6.66 -9.12 -8.85
C MET A 36 -5.73 -8.24 -9.68
N LEU A 37 -4.45 -8.17 -9.29
CA LEU A 37 -3.47 -7.33 -9.98
C LEU A 37 -3.14 -7.88 -11.37
N VAL A 38 -3.00 -9.18 -11.51
CA VAL A 38 -2.73 -9.79 -12.81
C VAL A 38 -3.91 -9.57 -13.77
N THR A 39 -5.13 -9.75 -13.29
CA THR A 39 -6.33 -9.54 -14.09
C THR A 39 -6.45 -8.08 -14.53
N SER A 40 -6.29 -7.15 -13.60
CA SER A 40 -6.36 -5.72 -13.90
C SER A 40 -5.23 -5.29 -14.84
N GLY A 41 -4.02 -5.78 -14.60
CA GLY A 41 -2.87 -5.48 -15.46
C GLY A 41 -3.10 -5.98 -16.88
N TYR A 42 -3.62 -7.20 -17.02
CA TYR A 42 -3.94 -7.75 -18.33
C TYR A 42 -4.98 -6.88 -19.06
N GLN A 43 -6.05 -6.49 -18.37
CA GLN A 43 -7.10 -5.66 -18.96
C GLN A 43 -6.61 -4.27 -19.35
N MET A 44 -5.69 -3.72 -18.58
CA MET A 44 -5.14 -2.37 -18.82
C MET A 44 -3.94 -2.38 -19.78
N GLY A 45 -3.42 -3.58 -20.10
CA GLY A 45 -2.22 -3.68 -20.94
C GLY A 45 -0.97 -3.22 -20.23
N ASP A 46 -0.89 -3.42 -18.92
CA ASP A 46 0.23 -2.96 -18.10
C ASP A 46 0.65 -4.06 -17.12
N MET A 47 1.76 -3.82 -16.43
CA MET A 47 2.30 -4.79 -15.48
C MET A 47 1.47 -4.80 -14.19
N PRO A 48 1.33 -5.98 -13.55
CA PRO A 48 0.51 -6.10 -12.33
C PRO A 48 0.94 -5.18 -11.19
N ASN A 49 2.23 -4.84 -11.10
CA ASN A 49 2.76 -3.99 -10.05
C ASN A 49 2.83 -2.51 -10.44
N ALA A 50 2.34 -2.14 -11.61
CA ALA A 50 2.31 -0.74 -12.03
C ALA A 50 1.37 0.07 -11.13
N ASP A 51 1.74 1.32 -10.86
CA ASP A 51 0.98 2.19 -9.97
C ASP A 51 -0.46 2.37 -10.42
N TYR A 52 -0.70 2.50 -11.74
CA TYR A 52 -2.04 2.61 -12.28
C TYR A 52 -2.87 1.35 -12.06
N VAL A 53 -2.21 0.19 -12.06
CA VAL A 53 -2.90 -1.09 -11.91
C VAL A 53 -3.37 -1.28 -10.46
N TRP A 54 -2.46 -1.20 -9.49
CA TRP A 54 -2.89 -1.39 -8.10
C TRP A 54 -3.78 -0.22 -7.62
N GLY A 55 -3.56 0.99 -8.15
CA GLY A 55 -4.44 2.13 -7.88
C GLY A 55 -5.85 1.89 -8.41
N SER A 56 -5.99 1.30 -9.60
CA SER A 56 -7.29 0.94 -10.17
C SER A 56 -8.03 -0.07 -9.28
N VAL A 57 -7.32 -1.08 -8.77
CA VAL A 57 -7.92 -2.05 -7.84
C VAL A 57 -8.43 -1.36 -6.58
N LEU A 58 -7.64 -0.45 -6.01
CA LEU A 58 -8.07 0.31 -4.83
C LEU A 58 -9.30 1.17 -5.13
N ARG A 59 -9.30 1.86 -6.28
CA ARG A 59 -10.43 2.70 -6.67
C ARG A 59 -11.71 1.89 -6.80
N GLN A 60 -11.63 0.69 -7.34
CA GLN A 60 -12.78 -0.21 -7.46
C GLN A 60 -13.34 -0.64 -6.10
N HIS A 61 -12.51 -0.55 -5.06
CA HIS A 61 -12.91 -0.89 -3.69
C HIS A 61 -13.19 0.35 -2.83
N GLY A 62 -13.43 1.49 -3.47
CA GLY A 62 -13.87 2.69 -2.77
C GLY A 62 -12.76 3.57 -2.22
N PHE A 63 -11.51 3.26 -2.49
CA PHE A 63 -10.39 4.10 -2.07
C PHE A 63 -10.25 5.31 -2.98
N LYS A 64 -9.77 6.42 -2.40
CA LYS A 64 -9.43 7.64 -3.13
C LYS A 64 -7.98 8.03 -2.84
N MET A 65 -7.34 8.65 -3.82
CA MET A 65 -5.95 9.07 -3.71
C MET A 65 -5.86 10.52 -3.22
N TYR A 66 -4.89 10.75 -2.33
CA TYR A 66 -4.59 12.08 -1.78
C TYR A 66 -3.09 12.34 -1.93
N VAL A 67 -2.75 13.44 -2.59
CA VAL A 67 -1.35 13.83 -2.81
C VAL A 67 -0.86 14.60 -1.59
N VAL A 68 0.33 14.26 -1.14
CA VAL A 68 0.99 14.95 -0.02
C VAL A 68 1.88 16.05 -0.60
N PRO A 69 1.74 17.32 -0.15
CA PRO A 69 2.64 18.36 -0.58
C PRO A 69 4.09 18.08 -0.17
N ASP A 70 5.03 18.41 -1.04
CA ASP A 70 6.45 18.20 -0.79
C ASP A 70 7.02 19.44 -0.10
N TYR A 71 7.15 19.37 1.21
CA TYR A 71 7.69 20.45 2.05
C TYR A 71 8.99 20.04 2.73
N CYS A 72 9.90 19.42 1.97
CA CYS A 72 11.21 19.07 2.52
C CYS A 72 11.96 20.32 2.98
N PRO A 73 12.64 20.29 4.17
CA PRO A 73 12.96 19.10 4.96
C PRO A 73 11.84 18.56 5.86
N ASP A 74 10.68 19.19 5.89
CA ASP A 74 9.55 18.76 6.72
C ASP A 74 8.67 17.75 6.00
N CYS A 75 9.27 16.85 5.24
CA CYS A 75 8.55 15.81 4.51
C CYS A 75 7.84 14.87 5.47
N LEU A 76 6.58 14.53 5.13
CA LEU A 76 5.81 13.57 5.90
C LEU A 76 6.44 12.17 5.76
N THR A 77 6.74 11.54 6.89
CA THR A 77 7.23 10.16 6.89
C THR A 77 6.11 9.17 7.17
N VAL A 78 6.35 7.90 6.84
CA VAL A 78 5.40 6.83 7.14
C VAL A 78 5.15 6.74 8.65
N ALA A 79 6.20 6.88 9.47
CA ALA A 79 6.08 6.87 10.93
C ALA A 79 5.14 7.96 11.43
N GLU A 80 5.31 9.19 10.91
CA GLU A 80 4.43 10.31 11.26
C GLU A 80 2.99 10.07 10.84
N MET A 81 2.80 9.47 9.68
CA MET A 81 1.46 9.15 9.19
C MET A 81 0.75 8.12 10.10
N CYS A 82 1.49 7.15 10.62
CA CYS A 82 0.96 6.19 11.59
C CYS A 82 0.44 6.90 12.84
N GLU A 83 1.14 7.93 13.30
CA GLU A 83 0.72 8.70 14.48
C GLU A 83 -0.46 9.62 14.19
N MET A 84 -0.48 10.23 12.99
CA MET A 84 -1.53 11.17 12.60
C MET A 84 -2.88 10.48 12.40
N TYR A 85 -2.89 9.24 11.95
CA TYR A 85 -4.10 8.51 11.59
C TYR A 85 -4.18 7.20 12.39
N PRO A 86 -4.62 7.27 13.66
CA PRO A 86 -4.70 6.08 14.51
C PRO A 86 -5.81 5.11 14.12
N HIS A 87 -6.68 5.50 13.18
CA HIS A 87 -7.78 4.66 12.72
C HIS A 87 -7.87 4.68 11.21
N GLY A 88 -8.23 3.55 10.61
CA GLY A 88 -8.48 3.43 9.19
C GLY A 88 -7.40 2.69 8.43
N VAL A 89 -7.63 2.53 7.14
CA VAL A 89 -6.74 1.82 6.22
C VAL A 89 -6.15 2.80 5.23
N PHE A 90 -4.82 2.84 5.14
CA PHE A 90 -4.09 3.74 4.25
C PHE A 90 -3.07 2.93 3.46
N VAL A 91 -3.13 3.03 2.13
CA VAL A 91 -2.10 2.46 1.26
C VAL A 91 -1.17 3.61 0.88
N VAL A 92 0.07 3.52 1.29
CA VAL A 92 1.04 4.62 1.24
C VAL A 92 2.08 4.35 0.17
N LYS A 93 2.23 5.29 -0.74
CA LYS A 93 3.27 5.26 -1.77
C LYS A 93 4.45 6.11 -1.34
N SER A 94 5.62 5.51 -1.31
CA SER A 94 6.90 6.22 -1.18
C SER A 94 7.74 5.96 -2.43
N GLU A 95 8.96 6.46 -2.47
CA GLU A 95 9.83 6.22 -3.63
C GLU A 95 10.13 4.73 -3.76
N ASN A 96 9.76 4.16 -4.89
CA ASN A 96 9.97 2.74 -5.24
C ASN A 96 9.38 1.74 -4.25
N HIS A 97 8.35 2.15 -3.48
CA HIS A 97 7.77 1.27 -2.49
C HIS A 97 6.31 1.64 -2.21
N VAL A 98 5.51 0.64 -1.86
CA VAL A 98 4.13 0.82 -1.41
C VAL A 98 3.89 -0.12 -0.23
N ALA A 99 3.18 0.36 0.79
CA ALA A 99 2.87 -0.41 1.98
C ALA A 99 1.53 0.04 2.56
N THR A 100 0.99 -0.74 3.48
CA THR A 100 -0.33 -0.47 4.07
C THR A 100 -0.21 -0.23 5.57
N ILE A 101 -0.89 0.82 6.02
CA ILE A 101 -1.06 1.16 7.42
C ILE A 101 -2.51 0.84 7.79
N VAL A 102 -2.71 0.10 8.87
CA VAL A 102 -4.05 -0.18 9.41
C VAL A 102 -4.04 0.22 10.87
N ASP A 103 -4.94 1.14 11.23
CA ASP A 103 -5.10 1.62 12.62
C ASP A 103 -3.77 2.04 13.24
N GLY A 104 -3.00 2.83 12.50
CA GLY A 104 -1.73 3.38 12.97
C GLY A 104 -0.57 2.40 12.99
N VAL A 105 -0.74 1.20 12.43
CA VAL A 105 0.31 0.18 12.38
C VAL A 105 0.72 -0.06 10.94
N LEU A 106 2.02 0.05 10.67
CA LEU A 106 2.60 -0.28 9.36
C LEU A 106 2.79 -1.79 9.25
N TYR A 107 2.23 -2.37 8.20
CA TYR A 107 2.39 -3.79 7.87
C TYR A 107 3.27 -3.93 6.64
N ASP A 108 4.47 -4.47 6.82
CA ASP A 108 5.44 -4.58 5.74
C ASP A 108 6.41 -5.75 6.01
N SER A 109 7.15 -6.14 4.98
CA SER A 109 8.16 -7.19 5.11
C SER A 109 9.47 -6.69 5.70
N TYR A 110 9.62 -5.37 5.85
CA TYR A 110 10.75 -4.77 6.55
C TYR A 110 10.32 -3.41 7.13
N PRO A 111 11.03 -2.90 8.14
CA PRO A 111 10.64 -1.64 8.78
C PRO A 111 10.94 -0.44 7.87
N SER A 112 9.91 0.02 7.17
CA SER A 112 10.00 1.11 6.19
C SER A 112 9.43 2.44 6.71
N GLN A 113 9.41 2.63 8.03
CA GLN A 113 8.79 3.81 8.65
C GLN A 113 9.48 5.13 8.31
N ASP A 114 10.74 5.11 7.96
CA ASP A 114 11.53 6.31 7.66
C ASP A 114 11.35 6.84 6.24
N LYS A 115 10.58 6.15 5.42
CA LYS A 115 10.34 6.58 4.03
C LYS A 115 9.40 7.77 3.99
N THR A 116 9.62 8.65 3.01
CA THR A 116 8.79 9.82 2.77
C THR A 116 7.52 9.42 2.01
N VAL A 117 6.38 9.91 2.48
CA VAL A 117 5.08 9.67 1.83
C VAL A 117 4.94 10.63 0.64
N LEU A 118 4.74 10.10 -0.55
CA LEU A 118 4.48 10.88 -1.75
C LEU A 118 2.99 11.10 -1.97
N TYR A 119 2.22 10.05 -1.82
CA TYR A 119 0.76 10.10 -1.84
C TYR A 119 0.22 8.85 -1.14
N PHE A 120 -1.08 8.86 -0.83
CA PHE A 120 -1.71 7.71 -0.21
C PHE A 120 -3.13 7.52 -0.71
N TRP A 121 -3.64 6.30 -0.55
CA TRP A 121 -5.02 5.94 -0.82
C TRP A 121 -5.70 5.60 0.48
N THR A 122 -6.92 6.05 0.65
CA THR A 122 -7.73 5.69 1.82
C THR A 122 -9.21 5.69 1.44
N ARG A 123 -10.02 5.06 2.28
CA ARG A 123 -11.47 5.09 2.12
C ARG A 123 -12.10 5.35 3.47
N GLU A 124 -13.30 5.92 3.45
CA GLU A 124 -14.10 6.06 4.65
C GLU A 124 -14.74 4.71 4.95
N ASP A 125 -14.58 4.25 6.19
CA ASP A 125 -15.27 3.08 6.67
C ASP A 125 -16.67 3.50 7.11
N VAL A 126 -17.64 2.91 6.47
CA VAL A 126 -19.05 3.19 6.76
C VAL A 126 -19.57 2.21 7.78
#